data_76ed2443ecd474bcf3841948c502b022
#
_entry.id   76ed2443ecd474bcf3841948c502b022
#
_cell.length_a   1.000
_cell.length_b   1.000
_cell.length_c   1.000
_cell.angle_alpha   90.00
_cell.angle_beta   90.00
_cell.angle_gamma   90.00
#
_symmetry.space_group_name_H-M   'P 1'
#
loop_
_entity.id
_entity.type
_entity.pdbx_description
1 polymer ?
#
loop_
_entity_poly.entity_id
_entity_poly.type
_entity_poly.pdbx_seq_one_letter_code
_entity_poly.pdbx_strand_id
1 'polypeptide(L)'
;DEDRFDPLTYQVLYAVAAGFSDEEICTLTGVGEEQETAAAKSDADLTFDRLIETEESRQTIFIPDSEAELRRVFEEGLEGWRVFLHPEQRKIAYRDYNGPAMVRGGAGTGKTVVAMHRAKHLADQIENDPTLAGQRVLLTTFTTSLAQDIEANLRTLCPGHLDARPPRIEVINLDRWVSQFLKRKSFERQVAYFGEARDRLDQIWREVFDDHELPEGLSEAFVRAEWAQIVQAKGLTEQRAYLKASRAGRGTPLDRRKRTLLWDLFADYRARMISEGLAEPDDAYREATDILSAEAPNLPYAAVIVDEAQDMGEQAFRLIRAIMPEMPSGDRNSIFIAGDAHQRIYARRASMSACGINVRGRSRQLRLNYRTTQEIRAWAVSILEGVSVDDLDEGTDTLRGYVSLMHGPAPQLVACRSESDELDGLVSW
;
A
#
# COMPACT_ATOMS: atom_id res chain seq x y z
N ASP A 1 -27.98 -11.41 -1.11
CA ASP A 1 -27.61 -11.93 -2.44
C ASP A 1 -27.13 -13.37 -2.28
N GLU A 2 -28.04 -14.30 -2.52
CA GLU A 2 -27.87 -15.77 -2.37
C GLU A 2 -26.65 -16.30 -3.13
N ASP A 3 -26.28 -15.65 -4.24
CA ASP A 3 -25.20 -16.07 -5.13
C ASP A 3 -23.79 -15.63 -4.71
N ARG A 4 -23.65 -14.92 -3.57
CA ARG A 4 -22.35 -14.37 -3.12
C ARG A 4 -21.62 -15.18 -2.07
N PHE A 5 -22.31 -16.11 -1.44
CA PHE A 5 -21.77 -17.01 -0.42
C PHE A 5 -22.01 -18.46 -0.81
N ASP A 6 -21.19 -19.38 -0.31
CA ASP A 6 -21.55 -20.77 -0.43
C ASP A 6 -22.91 -21.01 0.27
N PRO A 7 -23.73 -21.94 -0.23
CA PRO A 7 -25.11 -22.12 0.23
C PRO A 7 -25.24 -22.32 1.74
N LEU A 8 -24.26 -22.95 2.37
CA LEU A 8 -24.28 -23.23 3.80
C LEU A 8 -23.97 -21.98 4.61
N THR A 9 -22.95 -21.26 4.23
CA THR A 9 -22.60 -19.94 4.84
C THR A 9 -23.73 -18.94 4.70
N TYR A 10 -24.38 -18.89 3.54
CA TYR A 10 -25.54 -18.03 3.33
C TYR A 10 -26.71 -18.40 4.25
N GLN A 11 -27.05 -19.69 4.36
CA GLN A 11 -28.12 -20.18 5.21
C GLN A 11 -27.86 -19.89 6.70
N VAL A 12 -26.62 -20.10 7.17
CA VAL A 12 -26.24 -19.77 8.55
C VAL A 12 -26.36 -18.26 8.82
N LEU A 13 -25.82 -17.42 7.93
CA LEU A 13 -25.90 -15.97 8.06
C LEU A 13 -27.34 -15.46 8.01
N TYR A 14 -28.17 -16.03 7.13
CA TYR A 14 -29.59 -15.69 7.04
C TYR A 14 -30.35 -16.08 8.31
N ALA A 15 -30.10 -17.28 8.85
CA ALA A 15 -30.75 -17.77 10.06
C ALA A 15 -30.35 -16.93 11.30
N VAL A 16 -29.08 -16.57 11.43
CA VAL A 16 -28.60 -15.64 12.49
C VAL A 16 -29.27 -14.27 12.34
N ALA A 17 -29.31 -13.72 11.15
CA ALA A 17 -29.95 -12.43 10.88
C ALA A 17 -31.47 -12.44 11.11
N ALA A 18 -32.12 -13.59 10.93
CA ALA A 18 -33.52 -13.80 11.20
C ALA A 18 -33.85 -14.07 12.70
N GLY A 19 -32.80 -14.15 13.55
CA GLY A 19 -32.96 -14.31 15.01
C GLY A 19 -33.27 -15.75 15.45
N PHE A 20 -32.89 -16.75 14.66
CA PHE A 20 -33.01 -18.15 15.03
C PHE A 20 -32.01 -18.49 16.14
N SER A 21 -32.39 -19.39 17.05
CA SER A 21 -31.49 -19.94 18.06
C SER A 21 -30.47 -20.92 17.46
N ASP A 22 -29.37 -21.18 18.16
CA ASP A 22 -28.32 -22.08 17.71
C ASP A 22 -28.85 -23.51 17.40
N GLU A 23 -29.81 -24.02 18.20
CA GLU A 23 -30.48 -25.30 17.94
C GLU A 23 -31.30 -25.29 16.66
N GLU A 24 -32.01 -24.21 16.37
CA GLU A 24 -32.78 -24.04 15.15
C GLU A 24 -31.87 -23.89 13.93
N ILE A 25 -30.72 -23.22 14.07
CA ILE A 25 -29.71 -23.09 13.01
C ILE A 25 -29.08 -24.46 12.69
N CYS A 26 -28.70 -25.23 13.69
CA CYS A 26 -28.18 -26.58 13.51
C CYS A 26 -29.21 -27.49 12.81
N THR A 27 -30.48 -27.37 13.17
CA THR A 27 -31.56 -28.17 12.56
C THR A 27 -31.85 -27.76 11.10
N LEU A 28 -31.78 -26.47 10.78
CA LEU A 28 -32.03 -25.94 9.43
C LEU A 28 -30.86 -26.19 8.45
N THR A 29 -29.64 -26.19 8.95
CA THR A 29 -28.44 -26.28 8.11
C THR A 29 -27.84 -27.70 8.05
N GLY A 30 -28.34 -28.62 8.89
CA GLY A 30 -27.77 -29.97 9.02
C GLY A 30 -26.36 -30.02 9.60
N VAL A 31 -25.84 -28.89 10.07
CA VAL A 31 -24.53 -28.81 10.71
C VAL A 31 -24.65 -29.35 12.10
N GLY A 32 -24.36 -30.63 12.27
CA GLY A 32 -24.44 -31.37 13.55
C GLY A 32 -24.85 -32.81 13.42
N GLU A 33 -25.54 -33.21 12.35
CA GLU A 33 -26.01 -34.59 12.19
C GLU A 33 -25.06 -35.53 11.44
N GLU A 34 -24.08 -35.06 10.67
CA GLU A 34 -23.19 -35.88 9.85
C GLU A 34 -21.85 -36.27 10.48
N GLN A 35 -21.53 -35.84 11.70
CA GLN A 35 -20.24 -36.20 12.33
C GLN A 35 -20.28 -37.31 13.37
N GLU A 36 -21.44 -37.93 13.65
CA GLU A 36 -21.50 -39.05 14.61
C GLU A 36 -21.01 -40.42 14.10
N THR A 37 -20.68 -40.57 12.82
CA THR A 37 -20.34 -41.89 12.25
C THR A 37 -18.87 -42.10 11.87
N ALA A 38 -17.97 -41.13 12.01
CA ALA A 38 -16.58 -41.29 11.55
C ALA A 38 -15.44 -41.05 12.57
N ALA A 39 -15.69 -40.71 13.82
CA ALA A 39 -14.62 -40.54 14.81
C ALA A 39 -15.09 -40.80 16.24
N ALA A 40 -15.34 -42.09 16.53
CA ALA A 40 -15.44 -42.51 17.92
C ALA A 40 -14.05 -42.52 18.54
N LYS A 41 -13.63 -41.45 19.18
CA LYS A 41 -12.89 -41.37 20.45
C LYS A 41 -12.38 -39.94 20.71
N SER A 42 -12.91 -39.35 21.79
CA SER A 42 -12.43 -38.11 22.46
C SER A 42 -12.59 -36.78 21.69
N ASP A 43 -13.81 -36.30 21.57
CA ASP A 43 -14.08 -34.85 21.58
C ASP A 43 -15.56 -34.57 21.85
N ALA A 44 -16.00 -34.92 23.05
CA ALA A 44 -17.39 -34.73 23.49
C ALA A 44 -17.63 -33.32 24.08
N ASP A 45 -17.11 -32.23 23.48
CA ASP A 45 -17.41 -30.85 23.89
C ASP A 45 -17.04 -29.78 22.84
N LEU A 46 -17.23 -30.09 21.57
CA LEU A 46 -17.18 -29.05 20.53
C LEU A 46 -18.58 -28.49 20.35
N THR A 47 -18.94 -27.50 21.20
CA THR A 47 -20.09 -26.63 20.94
C THR A 47 -19.77 -25.71 19.80
N PHE A 48 -20.80 -25.26 19.05
CA PHE A 48 -20.71 -24.26 17.97
C PHE A 48 -19.87 -23.04 18.40
N ASP A 49 -20.01 -22.56 19.64
CA ASP A 49 -19.20 -21.49 20.22
C ASP A 49 -17.69 -21.79 20.23
N ARG A 50 -17.29 -23.05 20.46
CA ARG A 50 -15.86 -23.43 20.41
C ARG A 50 -15.34 -23.57 18.98
N LEU A 51 -16.17 -24.00 18.02
CA LEU A 51 -15.81 -24.03 16.60
C LEU A 51 -15.62 -22.62 16.05
N ILE A 52 -16.47 -21.69 16.45
CA ILE A 52 -16.38 -20.26 16.11
C ILE A 52 -15.16 -19.61 16.76
N GLU A 53 -14.74 -20.08 17.94
CA GLU A 53 -13.57 -19.57 18.66
C GLU A 53 -12.23 -20.08 18.14
N THR A 54 -12.21 -21.07 17.24
CA THR A 54 -10.95 -21.54 16.62
C THR A 54 -10.32 -20.43 15.78
N GLU A 55 -9.00 -20.35 15.79
CA GLU A 55 -8.24 -19.33 15.05
C GLU A 55 -8.52 -19.40 13.54
N GLU A 56 -8.81 -20.59 13.02
CA GLU A 56 -9.19 -20.83 11.62
C GLU A 56 -10.60 -20.32 11.30
N SER A 57 -11.58 -20.53 12.18
CA SER A 57 -12.94 -20.03 12.01
C SER A 57 -13.02 -18.50 12.17
N ARG A 58 -12.28 -17.93 13.11
CA ARG A 58 -12.15 -16.47 13.27
C ARG A 58 -11.50 -15.79 12.09
N GLN A 59 -10.67 -16.50 11.33
CA GLN A 59 -10.08 -15.99 10.08
C GLN A 59 -11.05 -16.05 8.90
N THR A 60 -12.05 -16.90 8.96
CA THR A 60 -12.96 -17.20 7.85
C THR A 60 -14.37 -16.61 8.05
N ILE A 61 -14.85 -16.50 9.28
CA ILE A 61 -16.21 -16.08 9.61
C ILE A 61 -16.16 -14.76 10.37
N PHE A 62 -16.85 -13.74 9.86
CA PHE A 62 -17.10 -12.51 10.61
C PHE A 62 -18.20 -12.75 11.62
N ILE A 63 -17.87 -12.66 12.90
CA ILE A 63 -18.84 -12.69 13.99
C ILE A 63 -18.85 -11.29 14.58
N PRO A 64 -19.98 -10.55 14.45
CA PRO A 64 -20.11 -9.24 15.07
C PRO A 64 -19.98 -9.38 16.60
N ASP A 65 -19.20 -8.48 17.21
CA ASP A 65 -19.07 -8.44 18.69
C ASP A 65 -20.37 -8.04 19.39
N SER A 66 -21.38 -7.57 18.61
CA SER A 66 -22.70 -7.19 19.16
C SER A 66 -23.77 -7.12 18.05
N GLU A 67 -25.04 -7.30 18.47
CA GLU A 67 -26.20 -7.09 17.61
C GLU A 67 -26.25 -5.65 17.03
N ALA A 68 -25.76 -4.68 17.78
CA ALA A 68 -25.67 -3.30 17.31
C ALA A 68 -24.66 -3.13 16.17
N GLU A 69 -23.53 -3.85 16.21
CA GLU A 69 -22.53 -3.86 15.13
C GLU A 69 -23.07 -4.55 13.86
N LEU A 70 -23.79 -5.67 14.04
CA LEU A 70 -24.46 -6.37 12.94
C LEU A 70 -25.52 -5.46 12.26
N ARG A 71 -26.39 -4.82 13.06
CA ARG A 71 -27.38 -3.87 12.54
C ARG A 71 -26.73 -2.73 11.77
N ARG A 72 -25.65 -2.18 12.31
CA ARG A 72 -24.91 -1.10 11.68
C ARG A 72 -24.37 -1.48 10.29
N VAL A 73 -23.79 -2.66 10.16
CA VAL A 73 -23.29 -3.19 8.88
C VAL A 73 -24.43 -3.33 7.85
N PHE A 74 -25.62 -3.75 8.29
CA PHE A 74 -26.78 -3.91 7.39
C PHE A 74 -27.51 -2.58 7.10
N GLU A 75 -27.56 -1.65 8.05
CA GLU A 75 -28.26 -0.37 7.89
C GLU A 75 -27.43 0.65 7.09
N GLU A 76 -26.11 0.64 7.21
CA GLU A 76 -25.19 1.56 6.51
C GLU A 76 -24.96 1.21 5.03
N GLY A 77 -25.43 0.05 4.55
CA GLY A 77 -25.35 -0.35 3.14
C GLY A 77 -23.91 -0.48 2.62
N LEU A 78 -23.71 -0.29 1.30
CA LEU A 78 -22.40 -0.42 0.65
C LEU A 78 -21.35 0.58 1.16
N GLU A 79 -21.77 1.74 1.64
CA GLU A 79 -20.85 2.76 2.18
C GLU A 79 -20.27 2.33 3.53
N GLY A 80 -21.09 1.75 4.40
CA GLY A 80 -20.64 1.17 5.66
C GLY A 80 -19.69 -0.01 5.46
N TRP A 81 -19.95 -0.83 4.43
CA TRP A 81 -19.07 -1.95 4.08
C TRP A 81 -17.68 -1.51 3.61
N ARG A 82 -17.54 -0.38 2.94
CA ARG A 82 -16.24 0.16 2.50
C ARG A 82 -15.29 0.50 3.64
N VAL A 83 -15.84 0.82 4.81
CA VAL A 83 -15.07 1.18 6.01
C VAL A 83 -15.12 0.12 7.10
N PHE A 84 -15.75 -1.02 6.81
CA PHE A 84 -15.86 -2.12 7.74
C PHE A 84 -14.49 -2.73 8.06
N LEU A 85 -14.24 -2.99 9.35
CA LEU A 85 -12.98 -3.52 9.86
C LEU A 85 -13.19 -4.87 10.55
N HIS A 86 -12.68 -5.92 9.91
CA HIS A 86 -12.70 -7.27 10.49
C HIS A 86 -11.95 -7.33 11.84
N PRO A 87 -12.36 -8.14 12.83
CA PRO A 87 -11.72 -8.24 14.14
C PRO A 87 -10.18 -8.42 14.09
N GLU A 88 -9.67 -9.25 13.19
CA GLU A 88 -8.21 -9.42 13.01
C GLU A 88 -7.52 -8.15 12.49
N GLN A 89 -8.16 -7.44 11.58
CA GLN A 89 -7.68 -6.13 11.11
C GLN A 89 -7.72 -5.09 12.24
N ARG A 90 -8.76 -5.16 13.11
CA ARG A 90 -8.92 -4.29 14.28
C ARG A 90 -7.74 -4.43 15.25
N LYS A 91 -7.27 -5.66 15.52
CA LYS A 91 -6.09 -5.91 16.34
C LYS A 91 -4.84 -5.20 15.80
N ILE A 92 -4.73 -5.07 14.47
CA ILE A 92 -3.60 -4.39 13.82
C ILE A 92 -3.77 -2.87 13.86
N ALA A 93 -4.96 -2.37 13.52
CA ALA A 93 -5.25 -0.95 13.45
C ALA A 93 -5.13 -0.24 14.81
N TYR A 94 -5.58 -0.89 15.90
CA TYR A 94 -5.65 -0.30 17.23
C TYR A 94 -4.47 -0.67 18.15
N ARG A 95 -3.51 -1.45 17.66
CA ARG A 95 -2.33 -1.84 18.44
C ARG A 95 -1.35 -0.66 18.57
N ASP A 96 -0.73 -0.52 19.74
CA ASP A 96 0.42 0.34 19.92
C ASP A 96 1.70 -0.36 19.46
N TYR A 97 2.52 0.36 18.69
CA TYR A 97 3.79 -0.11 18.17
C TYR A 97 4.95 0.72 18.74
N ASN A 98 6.00 0.06 19.19
CA ASN A 98 7.22 0.72 19.70
C ASN A 98 8.18 1.08 18.55
N GLY A 99 7.65 1.71 17.49
CA GLY A 99 8.40 2.12 16.30
C GLY A 99 7.59 1.96 15.03
N PRO A 100 8.20 2.18 13.86
CA PRO A 100 7.55 1.97 12.58
C PRO A 100 6.95 0.58 12.46
N ALA A 101 5.74 0.49 11.94
CA ALA A 101 5.02 -0.77 11.76
C ALA A 101 4.49 -0.90 10.34
N MET A 102 4.22 -2.13 9.92
CA MET A 102 3.76 -2.43 8.58
C MET A 102 2.62 -3.43 8.57
N VAL A 103 1.65 -3.21 7.70
CA VAL A 103 0.66 -4.20 7.30
C VAL A 103 0.87 -4.57 5.83
N ARG A 104 1.00 -5.86 5.57
CA ARG A 104 1.12 -6.44 4.23
C ARG A 104 -0.11 -7.27 3.91
N GLY A 105 -0.41 -7.41 2.63
CA GLY A 105 -1.52 -8.28 2.20
C GLY A 105 -1.76 -8.15 0.72
N GLY A 106 -2.31 -9.18 0.10
CA GLY A 106 -2.68 -9.20 -1.31
C GLY A 106 -3.79 -8.20 -1.65
N ALA A 107 -4.16 -8.17 -2.94
CA ALA A 107 -5.29 -7.39 -3.41
C ALA A 107 -6.57 -7.73 -2.62
N GLY A 108 -7.36 -6.72 -2.27
CA GLY A 108 -8.65 -6.92 -1.62
C GLY A 108 -8.62 -7.36 -0.15
N THR A 109 -7.45 -7.37 0.52
CA THR A 109 -7.34 -7.77 1.94
C THR A 109 -7.66 -6.64 2.92
N GLY A 110 -8.02 -5.43 2.45
CA GLY A 110 -8.43 -4.32 3.31
C GLY A 110 -7.29 -3.53 3.94
N LYS A 111 -6.10 -3.49 3.35
CA LYS A 111 -4.95 -2.68 3.82
C LYS A 111 -5.31 -1.21 4.03
N THR A 112 -5.96 -0.59 3.04
CA THR A 112 -6.43 0.81 3.11
C THR A 112 -7.44 1.01 4.25
N VAL A 113 -8.33 0.03 4.49
CA VAL A 113 -9.28 0.08 5.62
C VAL A 113 -8.54 0.07 6.94
N VAL A 114 -7.53 -0.79 7.09
CA VAL A 114 -6.66 -0.80 8.29
C VAL A 114 -5.93 0.54 8.45
N ALA A 115 -5.41 1.13 7.37
CA ALA A 115 -4.75 2.43 7.40
C ALA A 115 -5.70 3.56 7.84
N MET A 116 -6.94 3.60 7.34
CA MET A 116 -7.96 4.56 7.75
C MET A 116 -8.34 4.44 9.22
N HIS A 117 -8.60 3.22 9.70
CA HIS A 117 -8.90 2.98 11.12
C HIS A 117 -7.71 3.28 12.03
N ARG A 118 -6.48 3.04 11.54
CA ARG A 118 -5.26 3.46 12.25
C ARG A 118 -5.19 4.97 12.37
N ALA A 119 -5.49 5.70 11.29
CA ALA A 119 -5.53 7.17 11.32
C ALA A 119 -6.56 7.68 12.33
N LYS A 120 -7.77 7.11 12.33
CA LYS A 120 -8.80 7.42 13.31
C LYS A 120 -8.32 7.15 14.73
N HIS A 121 -7.77 5.96 15.02
CA HIS A 121 -7.29 5.60 16.35
C HIS A 121 -6.24 6.58 16.88
N LEU A 122 -5.27 6.96 16.05
CA LEU A 122 -4.24 7.92 16.44
C LEU A 122 -4.80 9.34 16.60
N ALA A 123 -5.78 9.73 15.79
CA ALA A 123 -6.49 11.00 15.95
C ALA A 123 -7.33 11.05 17.23
N ASP A 124 -7.97 9.93 17.61
CA ASP A 124 -8.66 9.78 18.91
C ASP A 124 -7.66 9.94 20.09
N GLN A 125 -6.45 9.38 19.97
CA GLN A 125 -5.39 9.56 20.98
C GLN A 125 -4.95 11.03 21.08
N ILE A 126 -4.76 11.72 19.94
CA ILE A 126 -4.42 13.16 19.90
C ILE A 126 -5.52 14.00 20.56
N GLU A 127 -6.80 13.67 20.33
CA GLU A 127 -7.92 14.39 20.94
C GLU A 127 -7.95 14.25 22.45
N ASN A 128 -7.60 13.07 22.95
CA ASN A 128 -7.66 12.75 24.38
C ASN A 128 -6.39 13.08 25.18
N ASP A 129 -5.28 13.43 24.49
CA ASP A 129 -4.01 13.77 25.13
C ASP A 129 -3.66 15.25 24.94
N PRO A 130 -3.77 16.09 25.99
CA PRO A 130 -3.43 17.50 25.91
C PRO A 130 -1.97 17.78 25.50
N THR A 131 -1.05 16.84 25.70
CA THR A 131 0.36 17.00 25.31
C THR A 131 0.55 16.95 23.80
N LEU A 132 -0.41 16.37 23.09
CA LEU A 132 -0.45 16.27 21.62
C LEU A 132 -1.32 17.38 20.98
N ALA A 133 -1.75 18.36 21.75
CA ALA A 133 -2.60 19.44 21.27
C ALA A 133 -1.98 20.16 20.06
N GLY A 134 -2.76 20.30 18.99
CA GLY A 134 -2.31 20.91 17.72
C GLY A 134 -1.57 19.96 16.78
N GLN A 135 -1.24 18.76 17.20
CA GLN A 135 -0.70 17.75 16.32
C GLN A 135 -1.79 17.05 15.49
N ARG A 136 -1.39 16.37 14.44
CA ARG A 136 -2.27 15.64 13.52
C ARG A 136 -1.61 14.36 12.98
N VAL A 137 -2.41 13.52 12.38
CA VAL A 137 -1.96 12.35 11.63
C VAL A 137 -1.86 12.74 10.16
N LEU A 138 -0.72 12.49 9.52
CA LEU A 138 -0.57 12.57 8.07
C LEU A 138 -0.88 11.19 7.48
N LEU A 139 -1.93 11.09 6.66
CA LEU A 139 -2.19 9.91 5.84
C LEU A 139 -1.85 10.26 4.39
N THR A 140 -0.86 9.57 3.86
CA THR A 140 -0.38 9.80 2.49
C THR A 140 -0.45 8.54 1.64
N THR A 141 -0.59 8.74 0.34
CA THR A 141 -0.65 7.67 -0.66
C THR A 141 0.02 8.13 -1.96
N PHE A 142 0.13 7.23 -2.93
CA PHE A 142 0.84 7.50 -4.19
C PHE A 142 0.05 8.41 -5.14
N THR A 143 -1.29 8.24 -5.26
CA THR A 143 -2.09 9.01 -6.24
C THR A 143 -3.03 10.00 -5.58
N THR A 144 -3.35 11.09 -6.32
CA THR A 144 -4.33 12.09 -5.89
C THR A 144 -5.75 11.51 -5.79
N SER A 145 -6.14 10.67 -6.76
CA SER A 145 -7.48 10.05 -6.76
C SER A 145 -7.68 9.15 -5.55
N LEU A 146 -6.65 8.35 -5.19
CA LEU A 146 -6.72 7.50 -4.00
C LEU A 146 -6.78 8.33 -2.72
N ALA A 147 -6.03 9.44 -2.64
CA ALA A 147 -6.11 10.34 -1.49
C ALA A 147 -7.52 10.93 -1.32
N GLN A 148 -8.18 11.30 -2.43
CA GLN A 148 -9.57 11.79 -2.42
C GLN A 148 -10.57 10.70 -1.98
N ASP A 149 -10.41 9.47 -2.47
CA ASP A 149 -11.27 8.34 -2.07
C ASP A 149 -11.09 8.00 -0.58
N ILE A 150 -9.84 7.98 -0.08
CA ILE A 150 -9.54 7.79 1.34
C ILE A 150 -10.17 8.92 2.19
N GLU A 151 -10.05 10.17 1.75
CA GLU A 151 -10.67 11.30 2.46
C GLU A 151 -12.20 11.19 2.52
N ALA A 152 -12.85 10.79 1.42
CA ALA A 152 -14.30 10.55 1.37
C ALA A 152 -14.72 9.43 2.33
N ASN A 153 -14.00 8.31 2.35
CA ASN A 153 -14.28 7.20 3.26
C ASN A 153 -14.03 7.58 4.75
N LEU A 154 -12.99 8.37 5.03
CA LEU A 154 -12.75 8.88 6.38
C LEU A 154 -13.82 9.88 6.84
N ARG A 155 -14.45 10.63 5.93
CA ARG A 155 -15.62 11.48 6.26
C ARG A 155 -16.81 10.66 6.72
N THR A 156 -17.00 9.46 6.18
CA THR A 156 -18.01 8.51 6.67
C THR A 156 -17.59 7.92 8.03
N LEU A 157 -16.32 7.56 8.18
CA LEU A 157 -15.81 6.88 9.37
C LEU A 157 -15.65 7.79 10.60
N CYS A 158 -15.14 9.01 10.42
CA CYS A 158 -14.79 9.93 11.52
C CYS A 158 -14.82 11.41 11.09
N PRO A 159 -15.99 11.96 10.72
CA PRO A 159 -16.12 13.32 10.20
C PRO A 159 -15.54 14.37 11.16
N GLY A 160 -15.69 14.22 12.47
CA GLY A 160 -15.21 15.16 13.48
C GLY A 160 -13.70 15.40 13.44
N HIS A 161 -12.88 14.42 13.02
CA HIS A 161 -11.43 14.59 12.92
C HIS A 161 -11.00 15.35 11.67
N LEU A 162 -11.78 15.29 10.59
CA LEU A 162 -11.50 16.03 9.36
C LEU A 162 -12.04 17.46 9.42
N ASP A 163 -13.18 17.67 10.12
CA ASP A 163 -13.82 18.97 10.25
C ASP A 163 -13.24 19.84 11.37
N ALA A 164 -12.40 19.26 12.23
CA ALA A 164 -11.66 20.00 13.26
C ALA A 164 -10.82 21.15 12.64
N ARG A 165 -10.49 22.16 13.44
CA ARG A 165 -9.68 23.28 12.99
C ARG A 165 -8.51 23.52 13.96
N PRO A 166 -7.28 23.15 13.60
CA PRO A 166 -6.87 22.41 12.40
C PRO A 166 -7.40 20.96 12.37
N PRO A 167 -7.50 20.31 11.18
CA PRO A 167 -7.93 18.92 11.09
C PRO A 167 -6.94 18.01 11.81
N ARG A 168 -7.45 16.97 12.51
CA ARG A 168 -6.61 16.00 13.20
C ARG A 168 -6.07 14.91 12.28
N ILE A 169 -6.69 14.72 11.12
CA ILE A 169 -6.21 13.85 10.05
C ILE A 169 -6.06 14.71 8.79
N GLU A 170 -4.87 14.73 8.23
CA GLU A 170 -4.57 15.34 6.94
C GLU A 170 -4.37 14.22 5.91
N VAL A 171 -5.21 14.20 4.86
CA VAL A 171 -5.09 13.22 3.77
C VAL A 171 -4.56 13.95 2.54
N ILE A 172 -3.39 13.53 2.05
CA ILE A 172 -2.75 14.16 0.90
C ILE A 172 -1.80 13.17 0.22
N ASN A 173 -1.75 13.17 -1.11
CA ASN A 173 -0.70 12.41 -1.78
C ASN A 173 0.67 13.07 -1.60
N LEU A 174 1.74 12.27 -1.60
CA LEU A 174 3.07 12.71 -1.20
C LEU A 174 3.62 13.81 -2.13
N ASP A 175 3.40 13.72 -3.44
CA ASP A 175 3.83 14.73 -4.42
C ASP A 175 3.22 16.11 -4.12
N ARG A 176 1.93 16.13 -3.79
CA ARG A 176 1.24 17.39 -3.44
C ARG A 176 1.77 17.95 -2.13
N TRP A 177 2.04 17.10 -1.15
CA TRP A 177 2.65 17.52 0.11
C TRP A 177 4.00 18.19 -0.12
N VAL A 178 4.88 17.53 -0.91
CA VAL A 178 6.20 18.07 -1.28
C VAL A 178 6.09 19.37 -2.03
N SER A 179 5.21 19.45 -3.03
CA SER A 179 4.99 20.69 -3.80
C SER A 179 4.58 21.86 -2.90
N GLN A 180 3.67 21.61 -1.94
CA GLN A 180 3.25 22.63 -0.98
C GLN A 180 4.38 23.00 -0.01
N PHE A 181 5.16 22.04 0.44
CA PHE A 181 6.29 22.26 1.34
C PHE A 181 7.38 23.10 0.65
N LEU A 182 7.82 22.70 -0.53
CA LEU A 182 8.86 23.38 -1.31
C LEU A 182 8.45 24.77 -1.73
N LYS A 183 7.16 24.96 -2.10
CA LYS A 183 6.63 26.31 -2.40
C LYS A 183 6.77 27.27 -1.20
N ARG A 184 6.53 26.79 0.02
CA ARG A 184 6.74 27.59 1.26
C ARG A 184 8.22 27.87 1.54
N LYS A 185 9.13 27.06 0.98
CA LYS A 185 10.59 27.18 1.11
C LYS A 185 11.24 27.92 -0.06
N SER A 186 10.43 28.57 -0.92
CA SER A 186 10.90 29.33 -2.09
C SER A 186 11.75 28.50 -3.07
N PHE A 187 11.41 27.23 -3.24
CA PHE A 187 12.02 26.38 -4.24
C PHE A 187 11.59 26.85 -5.65
N GLU A 188 12.54 27.26 -6.46
CA GLU A 188 12.28 27.96 -7.73
C GLU A 188 12.09 27.01 -8.92
N ARG A 189 12.54 25.75 -8.81
CA ARG A 189 12.44 24.80 -9.92
C ARG A 189 11.04 24.21 -10.05
N GLN A 190 10.58 24.05 -11.29
CA GLN A 190 9.33 23.37 -11.59
C GLN A 190 9.52 21.85 -11.56
N VAL A 191 8.76 21.16 -10.73
CA VAL A 191 8.81 19.70 -10.67
C VAL A 191 7.96 19.09 -11.78
N ALA A 192 8.56 18.27 -12.61
CA ALA A 192 7.96 17.68 -13.81
C ALA A 192 7.20 16.39 -13.48
N TYR A 193 6.02 16.50 -12.88
CA TYR A 193 5.14 15.35 -12.62
C TYR A 193 4.44 14.89 -13.90
N PHE A 194 3.88 15.82 -14.68
CA PHE A 194 3.11 15.57 -15.91
C PHE A 194 3.06 16.84 -16.80
N GLY A 195 2.47 16.71 -17.99
CA GLY A 195 2.26 17.82 -18.93
C GLY A 195 3.56 18.39 -19.51
N GLU A 196 3.55 19.66 -19.90
CA GLU A 196 4.63 20.34 -20.64
C GLU A 196 6.01 20.16 -20.00
N ALA A 197 6.11 20.24 -18.67
CA ALA A 197 7.37 20.05 -17.96
C ALA A 197 7.92 18.62 -18.16
N ARG A 198 7.04 17.61 -18.15
CA ARG A 198 7.43 16.22 -18.41
C ARG A 198 7.85 16.01 -19.86
N ASP A 199 7.08 16.58 -20.79
CA ASP A 199 7.40 16.53 -22.23
C ASP A 199 8.75 17.21 -22.52
N ARG A 200 9.07 18.30 -21.81
CA ARG A 200 10.36 18.98 -21.91
C ARG A 200 11.52 18.11 -21.40
N LEU A 201 11.35 17.38 -20.30
CA LEU A 201 12.37 16.41 -19.85
C LEU A 201 12.61 15.32 -20.89
N ASP A 202 11.56 14.83 -21.53
CA ASP A 202 11.69 13.84 -22.61
C ASP A 202 12.40 14.42 -23.83
N GLN A 203 12.23 15.71 -24.12
CA GLN A 203 12.96 16.38 -25.19
C GLN A 203 14.44 16.58 -24.80
N ILE A 204 14.76 16.98 -23.57
CA ILE A 204 16.15 17.09 -23.07
C ILE A 204 16.86 15.75 -23.21
N TRP A 205 16.19 14.62 -22.93
CA TRP A 205 16.77 13.30 -23.14
C TRP A 205 17.13 13.03 -24.60
N ARG A 206 16.27 13.44 -25.56
CA ARG A 206 16.56 13.29 -27.00
C ARG A 206 17.78 14.14 -27.39
N GLU A 207 17.83 15.40 -26.97
CA GLU A 207 18.96 16.30 -27.22
C GLU A 207 20.27 15.73 -26.66
N VAL A 208 20.23 15.14 -25.44
CA VAL A 208 21.42 14.50 -24.86
C VAL A 208 21.83 13.25 -25.64
N PHE A 209 20.89 12.45 -26.14
CA PHE A 209 21.22 11.30 -26.97
C PHE A 209 21.75 11.69 -28.36
N ASP A 210 21.32 12.81 -28.92
CA ASP A 210 21.87 13.34 -30.17
C ASP A 210 23.31 13.85 -30.02
N ASP A 211 23.66 14.38 -28.84
CA ASP A 211 24.98 14.96 -28.55
C ASP A 211 26.00 13.93 -28.00
N HIS A 212 25.56 12.75 -27.56
CA HIS A 212 26.40 11.73 -26.95
C HIS A 212 26.30 10.37 -27.65
N GLU A 213 27.44 9.76 -27.96
CA GLU A 213 27.45 8.35 -28.38
C GLU A 213 27.12 7.42 -27.22
N LEU A 214 26.14 6.55 -27.45
CA LEU A 214 25.80 5.53 -26.43
C LEU A 214 26.91 4.47 -26.34
N PRO A 215 27.24 4.00 -25.11
CA PRO A 215 28.13 2.87 -24.96
C PRO A 215 27.62 1.64 -25.70
N GLU A 216 28.55 0.93 -26.38
CA GLU A 216 28.22 -0.23 -27.19
C GLU A 216 27.34 -1.25 -26.51
N GLY A 217 26.25 -1.64 -27.16
CA GLY A 217 25.27 -2.62 -26.64
C GLY A 217 24.27 -2.06 -25.66
N LEU A 218 24.20 -0.75 -25.46
CA LEU A 218 23.17 -0.10 -24.63
C LEU A 218 22.18 0.68 -25.49
N SER A 219 20.90 0.61 -25.11
CA SER A 219 19.83 1.38 -25.74
C SER A 219 19.49 2.62 -24.90
N GLU A 220 18.86 3.63 -25.51
CA GLU A 220 18.31 4.80 -24.82
C GLU A 220 17.38 4.40 -23.67
N ALA A 221 16.51 3.42 -23.90
CA ALA A 221 15.61 2.89 -22.87
C ALA A 221 16.38 2.32 -21.67
N PHE A 222 17.51 1.62 -21.92
CA PHE A 222 18.37 1.16 -20.84
C PHE A 222 19.00 2.32 -20.07
N VAL A 223 19.48 3.35 -20.75
CA VAL A 223 20.12 4.53 -20.15
C VAL A 223 19.11 5.29 -19.27
N ARG A 224 17.92 5.55 -19.79
CA ARG A 224 16.83 6.17 -19.00
C ARG A 224 16.44 5.34 -17.80
N ALA A 225 16.35 4.01 -17.94
CA ALA A 225 16.07 3.10 -16.84
C ALA A 225 17.22 3.08 -15.80
N GLU A 226 18.49 3.17 -16.22
CA GLU A 226 19.64 3.27 -15.33
C GLU A 226 19.61 4.59 -14.54
N TRP A 227 19.30 5.71 -15.20
CA TRP A 227 19.08 6.99 -14.55
C TRP A 227 18.00 6.90 -13.49
N ALA A 228 16.79 6.44 -13.85
CA ALA A 228 15.66 6.41 -12.93
C ALA A 228 15.85 5.44 -11.76
N GLN A 229 16.38 4.22 -12.02
CA GLN A 229 16.44 3.15 -11.01
C GLN A 229 17.71 3.17 -10.16
N ILE A 230 18.79 3.81 -10.62
CA ILE A 230 20.06 3.85 -9.90
C ILE A 230 20.42 5.28 -9.51
N VAL A 231 20.47 6.21 -10.45
CA VAL A 231 20.95 7.57 -10.16
C VAL A 231 19.92 8.34 -9.35
N GLN A 232 18.70 8.44 -9.83
CA GLN A 232 17.62 9.16 -9.15
C GLN A 232 17.13 8.43 -7.91
N ALA A 233 16.83 7.13 -8.02
CA ALA A 233 16.34 6.36 -6.89
C ALA A 233 17.29 6.41 -5.67
N LYS A 234 18.61 6.40 -5.91
CA LYS A 234 19.62 6.48 -4.83
C LYS A 234 20.10 7.90 -4.53
N GLY A 235 19.59 8.91 -5.22
CA GLY A 235 19.98 10.31 -5.04
C GLY A 235 21.46 10.58 -5.35
N LEU A 236 22.01 9.92 -6.37
CA LEU A 236 23.44 10.03 -6.70
C LEU A 236 23.71 11.35 -7.45
N THR A 237 24.51 12.21 -6.86
CA THR A 237 24.88 13.52 -7.42
C THR A 237 26.32 13.58 -7.92
N GLU A 238 27.15 12.55 -7.61
CA GLU A 238 28.56 12.50 -7.93
C GLU A 238 28.94 11.22 -8.69
N GLN A 239 29.86 11.35 -9.67
CA GLN A 239 30.38 10.22 -10.44
C GLN A 239 30.95 9.11 -9.55
N ARG A 240 31.73 9.48 -8.52
CA ARG A 240 32.36 8.52 -7.62
C ARG A 240 31.33 7.65 -6.89
N ALA A 241 30.19 8.25 -6.51
CA ALA A 241 29.09 7.54 -5.86
C ALA A 241 28.43 6.56 -6.85
N TYR A 242 28.16 7.01 -8.09
CA TYR A 242 27.60 6.15 -9.14
C TYR A 242 28.50 4.97 -9.50
N LEU A 243 29.82 5.20 -9.64
CA LEU A 243 30.78 4.13 -9.95
C LEU A 243 30.81 3.03 -8.88
N LYS A 244 30.47 3.34 -7.62
CA LYS A 244 30.43 2.41 -6.49
C LYS A 244 29.02 1.86 -6.22
N ALA A 245 27.99 2.45 -6.81
CA ALA A 245 26.60 2.08 -6.52
C ALA A 245 26.31 0.62 -6.88
N SER A 246 25.61 -0.07 -5.98
CA SER A 246 25.06 -1.40 -6.26
C SER A 246 23.98 -1.29 -7.33
N ARG A 247 24.03 -2.19 -8.30
CA ARG A 247 23.07 -2.32 -9.40
C ARG A 247 22.33 -3.66 -9.32
N ALA A 248 22.10 -4.16 -8.10
CA ALA A 248 21.38 -5.41 -7.89
C ALA A 248 20.00 -5.35 -8.60
N GLY A 249 19.64 -6.39 -9.33
CA GLY A 249 18.38 -6.49 -10.05
C GLY A 249 18.36 -5.86 -11.45
N ARG A 250 19.47 -5.22 -11.93
CA ARG A 250 19.51 -4.61 -13.27
C ARG A 250 19.80 -5.60 -14.42
N GLY A 251 20.26 -6.81 -14.12
CA GLY A 251 20.52 -7.88 -15.11
C GLY A 251 21.72 -7.64 -16.00
N THR A 252 21.90 -6.45 -16.60
CA THR A 252 22.99 -6.13 -17.52
C THR A 252 24.21 -5.61 -16.75
N PRO A 253 25.37 -6.29 -16.80
CA PRO A 253 26.59 -5.80 -16.16
C PRO A 253 27.13 -4.56 -16.89
N LEU A 254 27.65 -3.61 -16.12
CA LEU A 254 28.35 -2.44 -16.63
C LEU A 254 29.75 -2.41 -16.03
N ASP A 255 30.76 -2.40 -16.89
CA ASP A 255 32.12 -2.15 -16.48
C ASP A 255 32.35 -0.67 -16.11
N ARG A 256 33.53 -0.38 -15.57
CA ARG A 256 33.86 0.98 -15.12
C ARG A 256 33.86 1.99 -16.24
N ARG A 257 34.32 1.59 -17.47
CA ARG A 257 34.37 2.47 -18.63
C ARG A 257 32.97 2.87 -19.08
N LYS A 258 32.07 1.90 -19.23
CA LYS A 258 30.65 2.17 -19.57
C LYS A 258 29.98 3.05 -18.52
N ARG A 259 30.22 2.80 -17.23
CA ARG A 259 29.69 3.66 -16.15
C ARG A 259 30.22 5.10 -16.22
N THR A 260 31.49 5.29 -16.61
CA THR A 260 32.06 6.64 -16.76
C THR A 260 31.35 7.38 -17.90
N LEU A 261 31.22 6.74 -19.08
CA LEU A 261 30.52 7.34 -20.23
C LEU A 261 29.05 7.66 -19.93
N LEU A 262 28.36 6.75 -19.23
CA LEU A 262 26.99 6.99 -18.79
C LEU A 262 26.90 8.17 -17.83
N TRP A 263 27.89 8.34 -16.94
CA TRP A 263 27.88 9.46 -16.03
C TRP A 263 28.01 10.81 -16.73
N ASP A 264 28.83 10.90 -17.75
CA ASP A 264 28.98 12.13 -18.54
C ASP A 264 27.66 12.53 -19.19
N LEU A 265 26.93 11.55 -19.71
CA LEU A 265 25.58 11.71 -20.28
C LEU A 265 24.56 12.13 -19.19
N PHE A 266 24.61 11.50 -18.04
CA PHE A 266 23.74 11.85 -16.90
C PHE A 266 24.03 13.24 -16.33
N ALA A 267 25.30 13.66 -16.31
CA ALA A 267 25.71 14.98 -15.87
C ALA A 267 25.19 16.07 -16.83
N ASP A 268 25.28 15.83 -18.14
CA ASP A 268 24.73 16.74 -19.15
C ASP A 268 23.21 16.87 -19.05
N TYR A 269 22.48 15.72 -18.99
CA TYR A 269 21.03 15.72 -18.77
C TYR A 269 20.65 16.55 -17.55
N ARG A 270 21.31 16.31 -16.41
CA ARG A 270 21.06 17.06 -15.15
C ARG A 270 21.36 18.53 -15.30
N ALA A 271 22.45 18.90 -15.98
CA ALA A 271 22.82 20.30 -16.19
C ALA A 271 21.76 21.03 -17.02
N ARG A 272 21.28 20.43 -18.13
CA ARG A 272 20.21 20.98 -18.95
C ARG A 272 18.91 21.12 -18.19
N MET A 273 18.49 20.08 -17.48
CA MET A 273 17.28 20.10 -16.63
C MET A 273 17.34 21.26 -15.62
N ILE A 274 18.46 21.44 -14.92
CA ILE A 274 18.63 22.49 -13.94
C ILE A 274 18.67 23.88 -14.61
N SER A 275 19.35 24.03 -15.76
CA SER A 275 19.44 25.31 -16.48
C SER A 275 18.08 25.81 -16.97
N GLU A 276 17.14 24.91 -17.19
CA GLU A 276 15.76 25.22 -17.56
C GLU A 276 14.82 25.37 -16.35
N GLY A 277 15.37 25.34 -15.14
CA GLY A 277 14.57 25.47 -13.93
C GLY A 277 13.65 24.27 -13.67
N LEU A 278 13.99 23.08 -14.18
CA LEU A 278 13.22 21.88 -14.00
C LEU A 278 13.80 20.96 -12.92
N ALA A 279 12.98 20.08 -12.37
CA ALA A 279 13.35 19.02 -11.45
C ALA A 279 12.48 17.76 -11.68
N GLU A 280 13.03 16.59 -11.45
CA GLU A 280 12.25 15.35 -11.37
C GLU A 280 11.63 15.15 -9.99
N PRO A 281 10.59 14.31 -9.82
CA PRO A 281 9.97 14.05 -8.52
C PRO A 281 10.94 13.60 -7.42
N ASP A 282 11.90 12.71 -7.75
CA ASP A 282 12.90 12.24 -6.80
C ASP A 282 13.86 13.36 -6.36
N ASP A 283 14.13 14.37 -7.23
CA ASP A 283 14.89 15.57 -6.85
C ASP A 283 14.11 16.43 -5.84
N ALA A 284 12.80 16.56 -6.04
CA ALA A 284 11.95 17.28 -5.10
C ALA A 284 11.88 16.60 -3.73
N TYR A 285 11.77 15.26 -3.70
CA TYR A 285 11.82 14.50 -2.44
C TYR A 285 13.15 14.68 -1.71
N ARG A 286 14.26 14.64 -2.44
CA ARG A 286 15.59 14.84 -1.87
C ARG A 286 15.73 16.26 -1.32
N GLU A 287 15.36 17.28 -2.08
CA GLU A 287 15.41 18.68 -1.64
C GLU A 287 14.59 18.89 -0.37
N ALA A 288 13.36 18.38 -0.34
CA ALA A 288 12.51 18.46 0.85
C ALA A 288 13.14 17.73 2.05
N THR A 289 13.78 16.59 1.83
CA THR A 289 14.49 15.83 2.85
C THR A 289 15.70 16.60 3.39
N ASP A 290 16.47 17.23 2.52
CA ASP A 290 17.66 18.01 2.89
C ASP A 290 17.24 19.25 3.71
N ILE A 291 16.19 19.96 3.30
CA ILE A 291 15.64 21.11 4.05
C ILE A 291 15.14 20.66 5.43
N LEU A 292 14.37 19.57 5.49
CA LEU A 292 13.87 19.04 6.77
C LEU A 292 15.01 18.64 7.70
N SER A 293 16.07 18.03 7.16
CA SER A 293 17.22 17.59 7.94
C SER A 293 18.06 18.77 8.46
N ALA A 294 18.21 19.84 7.65
CA ALA A 294 19.00 21.01 8.00
C ALA A 294 18.29 21.95 8.97
N GLU A 295 16.99 22.19 8.75
CA GLU A 295 16.22 23.15 9.54
C GLU A 295 15.54 22.52 10.75
N ALA A 296 15.38 21.18 10.76
CA ALA A 296 14.62 20.43 11.77
C ALA A 296 13.28 21.12 12.19
N PRO A 297 12.43 21.52 11.22
CA PRO A 297 11.23 22.27 11.54
C PRO A 297 10.30 21.40 12.38
N ASN A 298 9.66 22.00 13.38
CA ASN A 298 8.61 21.31 14.14
C ASN A 298 7.36 21.17 13.25
N LEU A 299 7.26 20.05 12.54
CA LEU A 299 6.06 19.72 11.78
C LEU A 299 4.93 19.27 12.73
N PRO A 300 3.67 19.60 12.43
CA PRO A 300 2.56 19.32 13.33
C PRO A 300 2.06 17.87 13.20
N TYR A 301 2.97 16.90 13.06
CA TYR A 301 2.57 15.50 12.89
C TYR A 301 2.99 14.65 14.09
N ALA A 302 2.02 13.93 14.67
CA ALA A 302 2.26 12.91 15.66
C ALA A 302 2.56 11.55 15.03
N ALA A 303 2.05 11.33 13.82
CA ALA A 303 2.25 10.09 13.08
C ALA A 303 2.11 10.29 11.57
N VAL A 304 2.76 9.43 10.80
CA VAL A 304 2.61 9.31 9.34
C VAL A 304 2.11 7.92 9.00
N ILE A 305 1.04 7.85 8.22
CA ILE A 305 0.49 6.62 7.67
C ILE A 305 0.68 6.66 6.15
N VAL A 306 1.22 5.59 5.59
CA VAL A 306 1.53 5.47 4.17
C VAL A 306 0.72 4.32 3.59
N ASP A 307 -0.16 4.60 2.63
CA ASP A 307 -0.88 3.58 1.87
C ASP A 307 -0.29 3.40 0.47
N GLU A 308 -0.43 2.21 -0.11
CA GLU A 308 0.16 1.81 -1.40
C GLU A 308 1.69 2.02 -1.46
N ALA A 309 2.37 1.66 -0.38
CA ALA A 309 3.80 1.90 -0.20
C ALA A 309 4.69 1.17 -1.22
N GLN A 310 4.21 0.11 -1.89
CA GLN A 310 4.96 -0.62 -2.91
C GLN A 310 5.28 0.22 -4.15
N ASP A 311 4.55 1.30 -4.38
CA ASP A 311 4.77 2.21 -5.52
C ASP A 311 5.74 3.34 -5.20
N MET A 312 6.18 3.45 -3.94
CA MET A 312 7.11 4.47 -3.48
C MET A 312 8.57 4.06 -3.65
N GLY A 313 9.41 5.02 -4.05
CA GLY A 313 10.84 4.86 -4.19
C GLY A 313 11.62 5.18 -2.91
N GLU A 314 12.94 4.97 -2.96
CA GLU A 314 13.86 5.19 -1.83
C GLU A 314 13.82 6.66 -1.35
N GLN A 315 13.75 7.64 -2.27
CA GLN A 315 13.68 9.06 -1.91
C GLN A 315 12.37 9.41 -1.18
N ALA A 316 11.26 8.79 -1.56
CA ALA A 316 9.98 8.96 -0.87
C ALA A 316 10.05 8.42 0.58
N PHE A 317 10.64 7.25 0.81
CA PHE A 317 10.81 6.72 2.17
C PHE A 317 11.78 7.56 3.02
N ARG A 318 12.85 8.08 2.43
CA ARG A 318 13.76 9.02 3.12
C ARG A 318 13.01 10.29 3.54
N LEU A 319 12.18 10.82 2.66
CA LEU A 319 11.34 11.96 2.98
C LEU A 319 10.33 11.66 4.09
N ILE A 320 9.63 10.51 4.03
CA ILE A 320 8.71 10.08 5.09
C ILE A 320 9.45 10.01 6.45
N ARG A 321 10.69 9.47 6.48
CA ARG A 321 11.51 9.45 7.69
C ARG A 321 11.93 10.86 8.15
N ALA A 322 12.19 11.78 7.20
CA ALA A 322 12.51 13.17 7.53
C ALA A 322 11.30 13.96 8.04
N ILE A 323 10.08 13.69 7.51
CA ILE A 323 8.83 14.26 8.03
C ILE A 323 8.59 13.79 9.48
N MET A 324 8.94 12.53 9.79
CA MET A 324 8.76 11.93 11.10
C MET A 324 10.11 11.41 11.62
N PRO A 325 10.99 12.30 12.08
CA PRO A 325 12.32 11.92 12.56
C PRO A 325 12.24 11.05 13.82
N GLU A 326 13.23 10.19 14.00
CA GLU A 326 13.35 9.39 15.22
C GLU A 326 13.61 10.31 16.41
N MET A 327 12.77 10.20 17.42
CA MET A 327 12.86 11.03 18.61
C MET A 327 13.65 10.32 19.71
N PRO A 328 14.43 11.04 20.54
CA PRO A 328 15.12 10.45 21.69
C PRO A 328 14.19 9.77 22.70
N SER A 329 12.92 10.22 22.77
CA SER A 329 11.87 9.62 23.62
C SER A 329 11.32 8.30 23.07
N GLY A 330 11.76 7.88 21.89
CA GLY A 330 11.28 6.70 21.17
C GLY A 330 10.43 7.06 19.95
N ASP A 331 10.16 6.05 19.16
CA ASP A 331 9.52 6.17 17.84
C ASP A 331 8.10 5.54 17.84
N ARG A 332 7.45 5.56 19.02
CA ARG A 332 6.16 4.91 19.25
C ARG A 332 5.09 5.47 18.30
N ASN A 333 4.42 4.57 17.59
CA ASN A 333 3.33 4.88 16.67
C ASN A 333 3.67 5.89 15.55
N SER A 334 4.95 6.15 15.29
CA SER A 334 5.41 7.23 14.43
C SER A 334 5.07 7.02 12.96
N ILE A 335 5.37 5.84 12.41
CA ILE A 335 5.16 5.52 10.99
C ILE A 335 4.39 4.20 10.89
N PHE A 336 3.32 4.19 10.10
CA PHE A 336 2.57 2.98 9.77
C PHE A 336 2.47 2.83 8.25
N ILE A 337 2.89 1.68 7.73
CA ILE A 337 3.00 1.43 6.29
C ILE A 337 2.01 0.33 5.89
N ALA A 338 1.21 0.59 4.87
CA ALA A 338 0.37 -0.40 4.22
C ALA A 338 0.84 -0.61 2.77
N GLY A 339 1.05 -1.87 2.38
CA GLY A 339 1.55 -2.16 1.03
C GLY A 339 1.42 -3.61 0.62
N ASP A 340 1.56 -3.85 -0.70
CA ASP A 340 1.51 -5.16 -1.33
C ASP A 340 2.66 -5.30 -2.34
N ALA A 341 3.69 -6.03 -1.98
CA ALA A 341 4.85 -6.23 -2.85
C ALA A 341 4.50 -6.94 -4.18
N HIS A 342 3.43 -7.74 -4.20
CA HIS A 342 2.97 -8.46 -5.41
C HIS A 342 2.25 -7.54 -6.41
N GLN A 343 1.78 -6.37 -5.98
CA GLN A 343 1.12 -5.37 -6.84
C GLN A 343 2.07 -4.26 -7.33
N ARG A 344 3.37 -4.42 -7.13
CA ARG A 344 4.35 -3.44 -7.60
C ARG A 344 4.37 -3.38 -9.12
N ILE A 345 3.84 -2.31 -9.70
CA ILE A 345 3.86 -2.05 -11.15
C ILE A 345 5.07 -1.23 -11.59
N TYR A 346 5.70 -0.51 -10.68
CA TYR A 346 6.92 0.26 -10.95
C TYR A 346 8.17 -0.53 -10.54
N ALA A 347 9.20 -0.50 -11.39
CA ALA A 347 10.46 -1.22 -11.17
C ALA A 347 11.35 -0.61 -10.06
N ARG A 348 10.76 0.15 -9.12
CA ARG A 348 11.45 0.80 -8.01
C ARG A 348 11.53 -0.18 -6.84
N ARG A 349 12.74 -0.59 -6.48
CA ARG A 349 12.99 -1.36 -5.26
C ARG A 349 13.61 -0.44 -4.22
N ALA A 350 12.95 -0.31 -3.09
CA ALA A 350 13.46 0.44 -1.96
C ALA A 350 13.52 -0.48 -0.73
N SER A 351 14.64 -0.46 -0.03
CA SER A 351 14.72 -1.04 1.31
C SER A 351 14.31 0.02 2.32
N MET A 352 13.21 -0.21 3.03
CA MET A 352 12.73 0.72 4.06
C MET A 352 13.75 0.83 5.20
N SER A 353 14.41 -0.27 5.57
CA SER A 353 15.44 -0.27 6.60
C SER A 353 16.65 0.61 6.22
N ALA A 354 17.06 0.60 4.92
CA ALA A 354 18.11 1.49 4.42
C ALA A 354 17.70 2.97 4.42
N CYS A 355 16.40 3.26 4.46
CA CYS A 355 15.83 4.62 4.58
C CYS A 355 15.57 5.03 6.04
N GLY A 356 16.00 4.24 7.03
CA GLY A 356 15.79 4.52 8.46
C GLY A 356 14.40 4.13 8.99
N ILE A 357 13.61 3.36 8.22
CA ILE A 357 12.29 2.87 8.63
C ILE A 357 12.39 1.37 8.92
N ASN A 358 12.64 1.03 10.18
CA ASN A 358 12.78 -0.37 10.60
C ASN A 358 11.44 -0.93 11.09
N VAL A 359 10.88 -1.89 10.35
CA VAL A 359 9.60 -2.55 10.67
C VAL A 359 9.77 -3.97 11.21
N ARG A 360 11.01 -4.45 11.45
CA ARG A 360 11.28 -5.82 11.92
C ARG A 360 10.52 -6.14 13.21
N GLY A 361 9.84 -7.27 13.22
CA GLY A 361 9.00 -7.71 14.33
C GLY A 361 7.66 -6.96 14.48
N ARG A 362 7.44 -5.90 13.68
CA ARG A 362 6.23 -5.08 13.66
C ARG A 362 5.49 -5.11 12.32
N SER A 363 5.82 -6.06 11.47
CA SER A 363 5.09 -6.35 10.23
C SER A 363 3.98 -7.39 10.52
N ARG A 364 2.79 -7.16 9.96
CA ARG A 364 1.63 -8.06 10.04
C ARG A 364 1.11 -8.35 8.63
N GLN A 365 0.64 -9.57 8.41
CA GLN A 365 0.15 -10.01 7.11
C GLN A 365 -1.36 -10.24 7.17
N LEU A 366 -2.10 -9.59 6.27
CA LEU A 366 -3.52 -9.83 6.03
C LEU A 366 -3.63 -10.93 4.96
N ARG A 367 -4.41 -11.97 5.23
CA ARG A 367 -4.54 -13.12 4.33
C ARG A 367 -5.94 -13.29 3.76
N LEU A 368 -6.94 -12.64 4.35
CA LEU A 368 -8.31 -12.77 3.95
C LEU A 368 -8.68 -11.70 2.91
N ASN A 369 -9.12 -12.16 1.74
CA ASN A 369 -9.55 -11.30 0.64
C ASN A 369 -11.07 -11.14 0.66
N TYR A 370 -11.53 -9.89 0.67
CA TYR A 370 -12.94 -9.50 0.72
C TYR A 370 -13.46 -8.96 -0.62
N ARG A 371 -12.60 -8.83 -1.64
CA ARG A 371 -12.92 -8.12 -2.88
C ARG A 371 -13.24 -9.05 -4.04
N THR A 372 -12.51 -10.15 -4.18
CA THR A 372 -12.60 -11.05 -5.32
C THR A 372 -12.92 -12.48 -4.87
N THR A 373 -13.50 -13.27 -5.77
CA THR A 373 -13.76 -14.69 -5.52
C THR A 373 -12.46 -15.49 -5.44
N GLN A 374 -12.52 -16.65 -4.82
CA GLN A 374 -11.39 -17.58 -4.69
C GLN A 374 -10.85 -18.00 -6.07
N GLU A 375 -11.73 -18.19 -7.04
CA GLU A 375 -11.41 -18.61 -8.40
C GLU A 375 -10.64 -17.51 -9.17
N ILE A 376 -11.10 -16.25 -9.08
CA ILE A 376 -10.41 -15.09 -9.66
C ILE A 376 -9.04 -14.92 -9.02
N ARG A 377 -8.97 -15.03 -7.69
CA ARG A 377 -7.71 -14.91 -6.96
C ARG A 377 -6.73 -16.03 -7.34
N ALA A 378 -7.19 -17.30 -7.36
CA ALA A 378 -6.36 -18.42 -7.71
C ALA A 378 -5.78 -18.29 -9.12
N TRP A 379 -6.60 -17.87 -10.07
CA TRP A 379 -6.16 -17.62 -11.45
C TRP A 379 -5.12 -16.49 -11.52
N ALA A 380 -5.37 -15.34 -10.87
CA ALA A 380 -4.44 -14.22 -10.85
C ALA A 380 -3.09 -14.58 -10.21
N VAL A 381 -3.11 -15.36 -9.11
CA VAL A 381 -1.90 -15.80 -8.40
C VAL A 381 -1.09 -16.80 -9.24
N SER A 382 -1.75 -17.65 -10.06
CA SER A 382 -1.05 -18.62 -10.91
C SER A 382 -0.07 -17.97 -11.89
N ILE A 383 -0.31 -16.72 -12.29
CA ILE A 383 0.59 -15.94 -13.16
C ILE A 383 1.92 -15.62 -12.44
N LEU A 384 1.90 -15.55 -11.11
CA LEU A 384 3.07 -15.24 -10.28
C LEU A 384 3.78 -16.51 -9.77
N GLU A 385 3.33 -17.72 -10.14
CA GLU A 385 3.99 -18.95 -9.74
C GLU A 385 5.44 -19.00 -10.24
N GLY A 386 6.37 -19.28 -9.33
CA GLY A 386 7.80 -19.31 -9.63
C GLY A 386 8.49 -17.95 -9.62
N VAL A 387 7.75 -16.84 -9.44
CA VAL A 387 8.33 -15.50 -9.29
C VAL A 387 8.65 -15.25 -7.82
N SER A 388 9.91 -14.93 -7.53
CA SER A 388 10.33 -14.49 -6.19
C SER A 388 10.00 -13.01 -6.00
N VAL A 389 9.13 -12.70 -5.06
CA VAL A 389 8.74 -11.34 -4.70
C VAL A 389 9.33 -11.00 -3.33
N ASP A 390 9.94 -9.81 -3.19
CA ASP A 390 10.42 -9.32 -1.90
C ASP A 390 9.23 -8.94 -0.99
N ASP A 391 9.48 -8.81 0.31
CA ASP A 391 8.46 -8.46 1.29
C ASP A 391 8.41 -6.96 1.64
N LEU A 392 8.98 -6.11 0.78
CA LEU A 392 9.21 -4.67 0.97
C LEU A 392 10.25 -4.32 2.06
N ASP A 393 10.87 -5.31 2.74
CA ASP A 393 11.88 -5.11 3.79
C ASP A 393 13.01 -6.17 3.75
N GLU A 394 13.53 -6.47 2.56
CA GLU A 394 14.67 -7.38 2.29
C GLU A 394 14.38 -8.88 2.50
N GLY A 395 13.16 -9.28 2.87
CA GLY A 395 12.72 -10.67 2.94
C GLY A 395 12.05 -11.12 1.64
N THR A 396 11.47 -12.32 1.65
CA THR A 396 10.63 -12.84 0.57
C THR A 396 9.19 -12.97 1.05
N ASP A 397 8.25 -12.50 0.25
CA ASP A 397 6.83 -12.70 0.49
C ASP A 397 6.30 -13.92 -0.26
N THR A 398 5.29 -14.57 0.30
CA THR A 398 4.65 -15.72 -0.32
C THR A 398 3.13 -15.54 -0.29
N LEU A 399 2.48 -15.93 -1.38
CA LEU A 399 1.02 -15.91 -1.49
C LEU A 399 0.35 -17.15 -0.84
N ARG A 400 1.11 -17.95 -0.10
CA ARG A 400 0.57 -19.12 0.62
C ARG A 400 -0.34 -18.69 1.78
N GLY A 401 -1.48 -19.35 1.91
CA GLY A 401 -2.44 -19.11 3.00
C GLY A 401 -3.35 -17.91 2.77
N TYR A 402 -3.35 -17.31 1.58
CA TYR A 402 -4.37 -16.34 1.23
C TYR A 402 -5.66 -17.06 0.82
N VAL A 403 -6.78 -16.62 1.37
CA VAL A 403 -8.11 -17.19 1.13
C VAL A 403 -9.07 -16.05 0.78
N SER A 404 -9.99 -16.31 -0.14
CA SER A 404 -11.11 -15.39 -0.42
C SER A 404 -12.37 -15.87 0.26
N LEU A 405 -13.16 -14.95 0.82
CA LEU A 405 -14.45 -15.28 1.44
C LEU A 405 -15.53 -15.63 0.42
N MET A 406 -15.36 -15.19 -0.81
CA MET A 406 -16.37 -15.37 -1.86
C MET A 406 -15.92 -16.44 -2.84
N HIS A 407 -16.88 -17.21 -3.34
CA HIS A 407 -16.73 -18.12 -4.47
C HIS A 407 -17.55 -17.63 -5.67
N GLY A 408 -17.15 -18.04 -6.87
CA GLY A 408 -17.81 -17.64 -8.10
C GLY A 408 -17.34 -18.48 -9.29
N PRO A 409 -17.84 -18.18 -10.50
CA PRO A 409 -17.41 -18.91 -11.69
C PRO A 409 -15.90 -18.75 -11.94
N ALA A 410 -15.30 -19.78 -12.52
CA ALA A 410 -13.92 -19.71 -12.96
C ALA A 410 -13.74 -18.61 -14.03
N PRO A 411 -12.64 -17.84 -14.01
CA PRO A 411 -12.32 -16.88 -15.05
C PRO A 411 -12.27 -17.54 -16.43
N GLN A 412 -12.86 -16.86 -17.43
CA GLN A 412 -12.85 -17.32 -18.81
C GLN A 412 -11.75 -16.59 -19.59
N LEU A 413 -10.96 -17.34 -20.33
CA LEU A 413 -9.96 -16.80 -21.24
C LEU A 413 -10.50 -16.84 -22.67
N VAL A 414 -10.69 -15.68 -23.28
CA VAL A 414 -11.15 -15.55 -24.66
C VAL A 414 -9.96 -15.05 -25.50
N ALA A 415 -9.53 -15.88 -26.45
CA ALA A 415 -8.47 -15.49 -27.40
C ALA A 415 -9.11 -14.77 -28.60
N CYS A 416 -8.67 -13.53 -28.85
CA CYS A 416 -9.08 -12.73 -29.99
C CYS A 416 -7.98 -12.70 -31.05
N ARG A 417 -8.35 -12.51 -32.33
CA ARG A 417 -7.41 -12.48 -33.46
C ARG A 417 -6.77 -11.11 -33.68
N SER A 418 -7.44 -10.06 -33.20
CA SER A 418 -7.02 -8.68 -33.29
C SER A 418 -7.57 -7.89 -32.12
N GLU A 419 -7.00 -6.71 -31.87
CA GLU A 419 -7.49 -5.73 -30.88
C GLU A 419 -8.95 -5.29 -31.19
N SER A 420 -9.32 -5.19 -32.48
CA SER A 420 -10.70 -4.88 -32.88
C SER A 420 -11.67 -6.01 -32.48
N ASP A 421 -11.28 -7.28 -32.70
CA ASP A 421 -12.09 -8.43 -32.28
C ASP A 421 -12.27 -8.48 -30.75
N GLU A 422 -11.22 -8.08 -30.00
CA GLU A 422 -11.27 -8.00 -28.55
C GLU A 422 -12.26 -6.94 -28.06
N LEU A 423 -12.21 -5.74 -28.67
CA LEU A 423 -13.14 -4.64 -28.36
C LEU A 423 -14.59 -4.98 -28.72
N ASP A 424 -14.80 -5.59 -29.90
CA ASP A 424 -16.14 -6.04 -30.33
C ASP A 424 -16.67 -7.14 -29.39
N GLY A 425 -15.79 -8.04 -28.94
CA GLY A 425 -16.09 -9.06 -27.94
C GLY A 425 -16.53 -8.47 -26.60
N LEU A 426 -15.81 -7.46 -26.10
CA LEU A 426 -16.15 -6.75 -24.86
C LEU A 426 -17.49 -6.01 -24.94
N VAL A 427 -17.80 -5.39 -26.08
CA VAL A 427 -19.08 -4.68 -26.27
C VAL A 427 -20.26 -5.66 -26.34
N SER A 428 -20.03 -6.86 -26.84
CA SER A 428 -21.07 -7.90 -26.98
C SER A 428 -21.31 -8.72 -25.70
N TRP A 429 -20.36 -8.69 -24.78
CA TRP A 429 -20.46 -9.39 -23.47
C TRP A 429 -21.23 -8.60 -22.46
#